data_86714c24e40ae9579e3d45fb1cff5875
#
_entry.id   86714c24e40ae9579e3d45fb1cff5875
#
_cell.length_a   1.000
_cell.length_b   1.000
_cell.length_c   1.000
_cell.angle_alpha   90.00
_cell.angle_beta   90.00
_cell.angle_gamma   90.00
#
_symmetry.space_group_name_H-M   'P 1'
#
loop_
_entity.id
_entity.type
_entity.pdbx_description
1 polymer ?
#
loop_
_entity_poly.entity_id
_entity_poly.type
_entity_poly.pdbx_seq_one_letter_code
_entity_poly.pdbx_strand_id
1 'polypeptide(L)'
;MAEEMTPVSKNFIEQEIDKDLAEGVYDHVCTRFPPEPNGYLHIGHAKSILLNYGLAQKYNGTFHMRFDDTNPTKEKTEFVESIKADIKWLGADWGDHLYFASDYFDTMYECAVKLIKKGKAYVCDLTAEQIREYRGTLTEAGKNSPYRDRSIEENLELFEAMRAGKFADGEKVLRAKIDMASPNINMRDPVIYRVARMTHHNTGDKWCIYPMYDFAHPIEDAVEGITHSICTLEFEDHRPLYDWVVRECEFENPPRQIEFAKLYLTNVVTGKRYIKKLVEDGIVDGWDDPRLVSIAALRRRGFTPESIKMFVDLCGVSKSQSSVDYAMLEYCIREDLKLKKPRMMAVLDPVKLVIDNYPEGEIEYLDAPNNLENESLGSRKVPFGRELYIEREDFMEEPPKKYFRLFPGNEVRLMNAYFVKCVDYEKDEDGNITVIH
;
A
#
# COMPACT_ATOMS: atom_id res chain seq x y z
N MET A 1 -32.59 -2.98 26.79
CA MET A 1 -32.94 -3.57 25.50
C MET A 1 -31.63 -3.75 24.77
N ALA A 2 -31.24 -4.99 24.51
CA ALA A 2 -30.02 -5.24 23.70
C ALA A 2 -30.35 -4.76 22.28
N GLU A 3 -29.59 -3.78 21.77
CA GLU A 3 -29.60 -3.45 20.35
C GLU A 3 -29.18 -4.71 19.61
N GLU A 4 -30.08 -5.29 18.83
CA GLU A 4 -29.76 -6.32 17.84
C GLU A 4 -28.80 -5.66 16.85
N MET A 5 -27.52 -5.92 17.01
CA MET A 5 -26.51 -5.55 16.01
C MET A 5 -26.89 -6.25 14.70
N THR A 6 -27.32 -5.47 13.73
CA THR A 6 -27.52 -5.94 12.36
C THR A 6 -26.23 -6.65 11.92
N PRO A 7 -26.28 -7.90 11.44
CA PRO A 7 -25.07 -8.62 11.06
C PRO A 7 -24.36 -7.84 9.94
N VAL A 8 -23.11 -7.49 10.18
CA VAL A 8 -22.27 -6.83 9.18
C VAL A 8 -22.21 -7.76 7.97
N SER A 9 -22.63 -7.27 6.81
CA SER A 9 -22.60 -8.02 5.56
C SER A 9 -21.17 -8.47 5.25
N LYS A 10 -20.98 -9.79 5.07
CA LYS A 10 -19.69 -10.37 4.69
C LYS A 10 -19.33 -9.93 3.28
N ASN A 11 -18.07 -9.54 3.08
CA ASN A 11 -17.55 -9.28 1.74
C ASN A 11 -17.37 -10.61 0.95
N PHE A 12 -17.12 -10.52 -0.35
CA PHE A 12 -17.06 -11.70 -1.21
C PHE A 12 -15.89 -12.65 -0.85
N ILE A 13 -14.75 -12.13 -0.35
CA ILE A 13 -13.62 -12.97 0.08
C ILE A 13 -13.99 -13.78 1.30
N GLU A 14 -14.67 -13.16 2.27
CA GLU A 14 -15.19 -13.86 3.45
C GLU A 14 -16.20 -14.94 3.09
N GLN A 15 -17.03 -14.70 2.07
CA GLN A 15 -17.99 -15.71 1.58
C GLN A 15 -17.27 -16.90 0.94
N GLU A 16 -16.19 -16.65 0.17
CA GLU A 16 -15.38 -17.72 -0.41
C GLU A 16 -14.62 -18.51 0.67
N ILE A 17 -14.07 -17.86 1.68
CA ILE A 17 -13.42 -18.52 2.83
C ILE A 17 -14.43 -19.40 3.59
N ASP A 18 -15.60 -18.85 3.91
CA ASP A 18 -16.65 -19.61 4.59
C ASP A 18 -17.05 -20.87 3.81
N LYS A 19 -17.16 -20.76 2.50
CA LYS A 19 -17.47 -21.87 1.60
C LYS A 19 -16.36 -22.92 1.63
N ASP A 20 -15.10 -22.51 1.48
CA ASP A 20 -13.96 -23.43 1.45
C ASP A 20 -13.81 -24.18 2.78
N LEU A 21 -14.06 -23.52 3.93
CA LEU A 21 -14.05 -24.15 5.24
C LEU A 21 -15.24 -25.12 5.42
N ALA A 22 -16.42 -24.72 4.96
CA ALA A 22 -17.64 -25.55 5.07
C ALA A 22 -17.57 -26.81 4.19
N GLU A 23 -16.95 -26.71 3.02
CA GLU A 23 -16.75 -27.81 2.08
C GLU A 23 -15.53 -28.69 2.45
N GLY A 24 -14.75 -28.28 3.47
CA GLY A 24 -13.55 -29.01 3.91
C GLY A 24 -12.40 -28.92 2.91
N VAL A 25 -12.38 -27.90 2.06
CA VAL A 25 -11.23 -27.62 1.16
C VAL A 25 -10.00 -27.26 1.98
N TYR A 26 -10.21 -26.45 3.03
CA TYR A 26 -9.22 -26.14 4.05
C TYR A 26 -9.81 -26.32 5.44
N ASP A 27 -8.98 -26.64 6.42
CA ASP A 27 -9.32 -26.77 7.84
C ASP A 27 -8.96 -25.53 8.68
N HIS A 28 -8.22 -24.60 8.07
CA HIS A 28 -7.77 -23.35 8.69
C HIS A 28 -7.66 -22.23 7.63
N VAL A 29 -7.36 -21.02 8.10
CA VAL A 29 -7.08 -19.87 7.23
C VAL A 29 -5.64 -19.41 7.44
N CYS A 30 -4.87 -19.40 6.36
CA CYS A 30 -3.52 -18.83 6.32
C CYS A 30 -3.43 -17.84 5.18
N THR A 31 -3.14 -16.58 5.50
CA THR A 31 -2.97 -15.49 4.54
C THR A 31 -1.56 -14.93 4.61
N ARG A 32 -1.18 -14.10 3.65
CA ARG A 32 0.15 -13.49 3.65
C ARG A 32 0.17 -12.10 3.00
N PHE A 33 1.19 -11.31 3.33
CA PHE A 33 1.56 -10.10 2.61
C PHE A 33 3.00 -10.25 2.08
N PRO A 34 3.20 -10.29 0.73
CA PRO A 34 4.49 -10.58 0.10
C PRO A 34 5.09 -9.36 -0.62
N PRO A 35 5.57 -8.31 0.07
CA PRO A 35 6.13 -7.16 -0.62
C PRO A 35 7.51 -7.44 -1.20
N GLU A 36 7.80 -6.89 -2.40
CA GLU A 36 9.18 -6.72 -2.86
C GLU A 36 9.91 -5.66 -2.02
N PRO A 37 11.13 -5.93 -1.50
CA PRO A 37 11.91 -4.96 -0.73
C PRO A 37 12.62 -3.93 -1.63
N ASN A 38 11.85 -3.20 -2.45
CA ASN A 38 12.33 -2.28 -3.48
C ASN A 38 11.82 -0.83 -3.32
N GLY A 39 11.28 -0.50 -2.15
CA GLY A 39 10.78 0.84 -1.80
C GLY A 39 9.85 0.81 -0.59
N TYR A 40 9.47 2.00 -0.13
CA TYR A 40 8.56 2.17 1.00
C TYR A 40 7.12 1.76 0.64
N LEU A 41 6.40 1.29 1.65
CA LEU A 41 4.97 0.98 1.51
C LEU A 41 4.16 2.29 1.40
N HIS A 42 3.02 2.22 0.72
CA HIS A 42 2.08 3.33 0.58
C HIS A 42 0.67 2.90 1.00
N ILE A 43 -0.26 3.84 1.05
CA ILE A 43 -1.65 3.63 1.49
C ILE A 43 -2.36 2.46 0.76
N GLY A 44 -2.02 2.20 -0.50
CA GLY A 44 -2.55 1.03 -1.22
C GLY A 44 -2.09 -0.31 -0.63
N HIS A 45 -0.86 -0.38 -0.13
CA HIS A 45 -0.35 -1.56 0.59
C HIS A 45 -1.03 -1.73 1.95
N ALA A 46 -1.37 -0.63 2.64
CA ALA A 46 -2.10 -0.70 3.90
C ALA A 46 -3.43 -1.44 3.76
N LYS A 47 -4.16 -1.24 2.64
CA LYS A 47 -5.39 -1.99 2.35
C LYS A 47 -5.13 -3.49 2.27
N SER A 48 -4.09 -3.91 1.55
CA SER A 48 -3.73 -5.33 1.42
C SER A 48 -3.29 -5.95 2.76
N ILE A 49 -2.46 -5.24 3.53
CA ILE A 49 -1.97 -5.69 4.84
C ILE A 49 -3.15 -5.89 5.79
N LEU A 50 -3.99 -4.87 5.96
CA LEU A 50 -5.11 -4.90 6.89
C LEU A 50 -6.18 -5.91 6.47
N LEU A 51 -6.40 -6.13 5.17
CA LEU A 51 -7.29 -7.17 4.67
C LEU A 51 -6.76 -8.57 5.02
N ASN A 52 -5.52 -8.89 4.65
CA ASN A 52 -4.95 -10.22 4.91
C ASN A 52 -4.84 -10.51 6.41
N TYR A 53 -4.32 -9.56 7.19
CA TYR A 53 -4.22 -9.68 8.63
C TYR A 53 -5.61 -9.78 9.30
N GLY A 54 -6.55 -8.92 8.89
CA GLY A 54 -7.92 -8.93 9.43
C GLY A 54 -8.65 -10.24 9.16
N LEU A 55 -8.47 -10.85 7.99
CA LEU A 55 -9.04 -12.16 7.68
C LEU A 55 -8.40 -13.25 8.55
N ALA A 56 -7.07 -13.27 8.68
CA ALA A 56 -6.40 -14.21 9.58
C ALA A 56 -6.94 -14.09 11.02
N GLN A 57 -7.07 -12.87 11.55
CA GLN A 57 -7.63 -12.65 12.89
C GLN A 57 -9.08 -13.11 13.00
N LYS A 58 -9.91 -12.78 12.02
CA LYS A 58 -11.36 -13.11 12.02
C LYS A 58 -11.62 -14.61 12.06
N TYR A 59 -10.78 -15.39 11.39
CA TYR A 59 -10.92 -16.84 11.29
C TYR A 59 -9.99 -17.62 12.23
N ASN A 60 -9.37 -16.96 13.23
CA ASN A 60 -8.38 -17.54 14.14
C ASN A 60 -7.26 -18.29 13.41
N GLY A 61 -6.87 -17.76 12.27
CA GLY A 61 -5.84 -18.30 11.40
C GLY A 61 -4.47 -17.61 11.60
N THR A 62 -3.60 -17.79 10.63
CA THR A 62 -2.24 -17.24 10.63
C THR A 62 -2.05 -16.19 9.54
N PHE A 63 -1.19 -15.21 9.81
CA PHE A 63 -0.78 -14.20 8.86
C PHE A 63 0.74 -14.27 8.67
N HIS A 64 1.18 -14.52 7.44
CA HIS A 64 2.60 -14.60 7.11
C HIS A 64 3.10 -13.29 6.49
N MET A 65 4.33 -12.96 6.82
CA MET A 65 5.10 -11.91 6.16
C MET A 65 6.19 -12.57 5.32
N ARG A 66 6.16 -12.38 4.00
CA ARG A 66 7.19 -12.88 3.10
C ARG A 66 7.74 -11.77 2.26
N PHE A 67 9.06 -11.58 2.29
CA PHE A 67 9.71 -10.71 1.32
C PHE A 67 9.90 -11.46 0.00
N ASP A 68 9.28 -10.93 -1.07
CA ASP A 68 9.54 -11.40 -2.44
C ASP A 68 10.87 -10.79 -2.91
N ASP A 69 11.95 -11.46 -2.58
CA ASP A 69 13.32 -11.11 -2.92
C ASP A 69 13.86 -11.96 -4.07
N THR A 70 13.03 -12.28 -5.05
CA THR A 70 13.41 -13.04 -6.24
C THR A 70 14.22 -12.24 -7.25
N ASN A 71 14.26 -10.91 -7.15
CA ASN A 71 14.94 -10.02 -8.08
C ASN A 71 16.14 -9.31 -7.44
N PRO A 72 17.38 -9.81 -7.61
CA PRO A 72 18.57 -9.28 -6.95
C PRO A 72 18.94 -7.83 -7.33
N THR A 73 18.31 -7.26 -8.37
CA THR A 73 18.70 -5.93 -8.88
C THR A 73 18.14 -4.75 -8.10
N LYS A 74 17.17 -4.94 -7.21
CA LYS A 74 16.36 -3.86 -6.64
C LYS A 74 16.29 -3.85 -5.12
N GLU A 75 16.82 -4.87 -4.46
CA GLU A 75 16.60 -5.13 -3.06
C GLU A 75 17.61 -4.42 -2.17
N LYS A 76 17.12 -3.81 -1.07
CA LYS A 76 17.95 -3.14 -0.07
C LYS A 76 17.45 -3.44 1.33
N THR A 77 18.37 -3.70 2.26
CA THR A 77 18.09 -3.93 3.68
C THR A 77 17.29 -2.79 4.33
N GLU A 78 17.54 -1.55 3.91
CA GLU A 78 16.78 -0.37 4.35
C GLU A 78 15.27 -0.55 4.13
N PHE A 79 14.87 -1.05 2.96
CA PHE A 79 13.46 -1.24 2.63
C PHE A 79 12.84 -2.38 3.44
N VAL A 80 13.61 -3.44 3.73
CA VAL A 80 13.15 -4.54 4.58
C VAL A 80 12.76 -4.03 5.97
N GLU A 81 13.63 -3.23 6.60
CA GLU A 81 13.37 -2.69 7.94
C GLU A 81 12.22 -1.66 7.95
N SER A 82 12.15 -0.79 6.93
CA SER A 82 11.04 0.14 6.78
C SER A 82 9.69 -0.57 6.64
N ILE A 83 9.63 -1.61 5.81
CA ILE A 83 8.42 -2.41 5.59
C ILE A 83 7.97 -3.10 6.88
N LYS A 84 8.89 -3.72 7.62
CA LYS A 84 8.57 -4.32 8.93
C LYS A 84 8.00 -3.30 9.92
N ALA A 85 8.65 -2.12 10.00
CA ALA A 85 8.21 -1.06 10.89
C ALA A 85 6.81 -0.55 10.52
N ASP A 86 6.52 -0.38 9.24
CA ASP A 86 5.23 0.09 8.76
C ASP A 86 4.09 -0.91 9.03
N ILE A 87 4.33 -2.22 8.82
CA ILE A 87 3.34 -3.27 9.09
C ILE A 87 3.02 -3.34 10.58
N LYS A 88 4.04 -3.33 11.45
CA LYS A 88 3.85 -3.30 12.91
C LYS A 88 3.15 -2.04 13.38
N TRP A 89 3.46 -0.89 12.79
CA TRP A 89 2.79 0.36 13.11
C TRP A 89 1.29 0.31 12.73
N LEU A 90 0.92 -0.36 11.64
CA LEU A 90 -0.49 -0.59 11.28
C LEU A 90 -1.21 -1.55 12.25
N GLY A 91 -0.50 -2.17 13.18
CA GLY A 91 -1.04 -3.12 14.15
C GLY A 91 -1.11 -4.55 13.64
N ALA A 92 -0.53 -4.85 12.48
CA ALA A 92 -0.42 -6.21 11.96
C ALA A 92 0.86 -6.88 12.51
N ASP A 93 0.71 -8.13 12.96
CA ASP A 93 1.81 -8.93 13.49
C ASP A 93 1.81 -10.30 12.82
N TRP A 94 2.99 -10.70 12.39
CA TRP A 94 3.25 -12.01 11.76
C TRP A 94 3.78 -13.06 12.74
N GLY A 95 4.03 -12.69 14.01
CA GLY A 95 4.65 -13.58 14.99
C GLY A 95 6.01 -14.11 14.52
N ASP A 96 6.14 -15.44 14.46
CA ASP A 96 7.36 -16.11 13.97
C ASP A 96 7.33 -16.39 12.45
N HIS A 97 6.29 -15.96 11.73
CA HIS A 97 6.08 -16.26 10.31
C HIS A 97 6.65 -15.17 9.40
N LEU A 98 7.97 -14.99 9.47
CA LEU A 98 8.73 -14.11 8.59
C LEU A 98 9.60 -14.95 7.66
N TYR A 99 9.39 -14.80 6.36
CA TYR A 99 10.04 -15.60 5.32
C TYR A 99 10.63 -14.70 4.22
N PHE A 100 11.55 -15.30 3.46
CA PHE A 100 12.10 -14.71 2.24
C PHE A 100 11.92 -15.69 1.09
N ALA A 101 11.55 -15.21 -0.10
CA ALA A 101 11.46 -16.04 -1.29
C ALA A 101 12.77 -16.76 -1.60
N SER A 102 13.90 -16.11 -1.33
CA SER A 102 15.24 -16.69 -1.48
C SER A 102 15.52 -17.91 -0.61
N ASP A 103 14.77 -18.12 0.48
CA ASP A 103 14.90 -19.32 1.32
C ASP A 103 14.42 -20.57 0.57
N TYR A 104 13.59 -20.39 -0.47
CA TYR A 104 13.00 -21.48 -1.26
C TYR A 104 13.64 -21.68 -2.63
N PHE A 105 14.76 -21.02 -2.95
CA PHE A 105 15.40 -21.14 -4.26
C PHE A 105 15.81 -22.59 -4.61
N ASP A 106 16.25 -23.39 -3.64
CA ASP A 106 16.54 -24.80 -3.87
C ASP A 106 15.26 -25.59 -4.25
N THR A 107 14.14 -25.35 -3.53
CA THR A 107 12.83 -25.97 -3.82
C THR A 107 12.29 -25.55 -5.19
N MET A 108 12.41 -24.26 -5.53
CA MET A 108 12.01 -23.75 -6.86
C MET A 108 12.83 -24.38 -7.97
N TYR A 109 14.13 -24.57 -7.76
CA TYR A 109 14.99 -25.26 -8.70
C TYR A 109 14.56 -26.73 -8.89
N GLU A 110 14.26 -27.44 -7.82
CA GLU A 110 13.75 -28.82 -7.87
C GLU A 110 12.40 -28.92 -8.60
N CYS A 111 11.50 -27.96 -8.37
CA CYS A 111 10.24 -27.85 -9.12
C CYS A 111 10.48 -27.63 -10.62
N ALA A 112 11.42 -26.76 -10.98
CA ALA A 112 11.78 -26.54 -12.39
C ALA A 112 12.36 -27.83 -13.04
N VAL A 113 13.23 -28.55 -12.35
CA VAL A 113 13.75 -29.85 -12.78
C VAL A 113 12.61 -30.88 -12.94
N LYS A 114 11.65 -30.92 -12.01
CA LYS A 114 10.46 -31.76 -12.12
C LYS A 114 9.64 -31.45 -13.39
N LEU A 115 9.42 -30.15 -13.68
CA LEU A 115 8.71 -29.74 -14.91
C LEU A 115 9.46 -30.16 -16.17
N ILE A 116 10.79 -30.06 -16.21
CA ILE A 116 11.59 -30.53 -17.34
C ILE A 116 11.42 -32.03 -17.52
N LYS A 117 11.53 -32.82 -16.44
CA LYS A 117 11.37 -34.29 -16.47
C LYS A 117 9.97 -34.72 -16.94
N LYS A 118 8.95 -33.91 -16.67
CA LYS A 118 7.57 -34.13 -17.18
C LYS A 118 7.37 -33.64 -18.60
N GLY A 119 8.40 -33.08 -19.26
CA GLY A 119 8.26 -32.47 -20.59
C GLY A 119 7.40 -31.18 -20.58
N LYS A 120 7.27 -30.53 -19.42
CA LYS A 120 6.47 -29.32 -19.19
C LYS A 120 7.30 -28.04 -19.13
N ALA A 121 8.61 -28.12 -19.32
CA ALA A 121 9.50 -26.97 -19.43
C ALA A 121 10.65 -27.27 -20.38
N TYR A 122 11.19 -26.24 -21.01
CA TYR A 122 12.31 -26.33 -21.95
C TYR A 122 13.21 -25.10 -21.88
N VAL A 123 14.51 -25.29 -22.13
CA VAL A 123 15.48 -24.20 -22.24
C VAL A 123 15.36 -23.56 -23.63
N CYS A 124 15.27 -22.25 -23.66
CA CYS A 124 15.07 -21.45 -24.87
C CYS A 124 16.21 -20.44 -25.03
N ASP A 125 16.75 -20.37 -26.26
CA ASP A 125 17.86 -19.48 -26.61
C ASP A 125 17.38 -18.19 -27.30
N LEU A 126 16.06 -17.97 -27.40
CA LEU A 126 15.50 -16.73 -27.94
C LEU A 126 15.78 -15.56 -26.97
N THR A 127 16.15 -14.41 -27.54
CA THR A 127 16.26 -13.17 -26.79
C THR A 127 14.89 -12.70 -26.28
N ALA A 128 14.89 -11.78 -25.32
CA ALA A 128 13.66 -11.20 -24.78
C ALA A 128 12.78 -10.55 -25.88
N GLU A 129 13.40 -9.94 -26.88
CA GLU A 129 12.69 -9.34 -28.03
C GLU A 129 12.05 -10.41 -28.90
N GLN A 130 12.80 -11.46 -29.24
CA GLN A 130 12.29 -12.60 -30.01
C GLN A 130 11.17 -13.33 -29.27
N ILE A 131 11.30 -13.54 -27.95
CA ILE A 131 10.23 -14.13 -27.13
C ILE A 131 8.95 -13.28 -27.21
N ARG A 132 9.08 -11.94 -27.16
CA ARG A 132 7.95 -11.02 -27.29
C ARG A 132 7.29 -11.13 -28.66
N GLU A 133 8.08 -11.20 -29.73
CA GLU A 133 7.58 -11.38 -31.09
C GLU A 133 6.86 -12.74 -31.25
N TYR A 134 7.49 -13.83 -30.79
CA TYR A 134 6.91 -15.19 -30.88
C TYR A 134 5.65 -15.35 -30.05
N ARG A 135 5.52 -14.60 -28.95
CA ARG A 135 4.33 -14.63 -28.10
C ARG A 135 3.07 -14.10 -28.79
N GLY A 136 3.23 -13.26 -29.81
CA GLY A 136 2.11 -12.66 -30.52
C GLY A 136 1.40 -11.54 -29.73
N THR A 137 0.17 -11.27 -30.10
CA THR A 137 -0.65 -10.20 -29.51
C THR A 137 -1.95 -10.75 -28.91
N LEU A 138 -2.81 -9.90 -28.37
CA LEU A 138 -4.13 -10.31 -27.88
C LEU A 138 -5.03 -10.88 -28.99
N THR A 139 -4.82 -10.45 -30.23
CA THR A 139 -5.62 -10.83 -31.41
C THR A 139 -4.91 -11.86 -32.31
N GLU A 140 -3.62 -12.07 -32.12
CA GLU A 140 -2.81 -12.99 -32.91
C GLU A 140 -2.20 -14.07 -32.01
N ALA A 141 -2.35 -15.32 -32.38
CA ALA A 141 -1.75 -16.44 -31.68
C ALA A 141 -0.21 -16.35 -31.70
N GLY A 142 0.44 -16.90 -30.68
CA GLY A 142 1.89 -17.03 -30.66
C GLY A 142 2.39 -18.14 -31.59
N LYS A 143 3.72 -18.16 -31.79
CA LYS A 143 4.45 -19.17 -32.57
C LYS A 143 5.31 -20.01 -31.62
N ASN A 144 5.43 -21.29 -31.89
CA ASN A 144 6.33 -22.15 -31.14
C ASN A 144 7.78 -21.72 -31.34
N SER A 145 8.54 -21.71 -30.23
CA SER A 145 9.98 -21.55 -30.29
C SER A 145 10.63 -22.72 -31.03
N PRO A 146 11.69 -22.49 -31.83
CA PRO A 146 12.45 -23.58 -32.45
C PRO A 146 13.10 -24.53 -31.43
N TYR A 147 13.21 -24.10 -30.19
CA TYR A 147 13.80 -24.87 -29.08
C TYR A 147 12.79 -25.63 -28.24
N ARG A 148 11.49 -25.52 -28.58
CA ARG A 148 10.38 -26.05 -27.76
C ARG A 148 10.38 -27.56 -27.66
N ASP A 149 10.92 -28.24 -28.69
CA ASP A 149 10.88 -29.68 -28.81
C ASP A 149 12.25 -30.37 -28.55
N ARG A 150 13.15 -29.68 -27.82
CA ARG A 150 14.37 -30.28 -27.27
C ARG A 150 14.02 -31.48 -26.40
N SER A 151 14.88 -32.50 -26.38
CA SER A 151 14.71 -33.66 -25.50
C SER A 151 14.75 -33.29 -24.00
N ILE A 152 14.20 -34.15 -23.18
CA ILE A 152 14.25 -33.97 -21.72
C ILE A 152 15.70 -33.94 -21.25
N GLU A 153 16.53 -34.83 -21.76
CA GLU A 153 17.95 -34.95 -21.42
C GLU A 153 18.72 -33.68 -21.75
N GLU A 154 18.55 -33.17 -22.99
CA GLU A 154 19.19 -31.92 -23.41
C GLU A 154 18.75 -30.74 -22.55
N ASN A 155 17.45 -30.64 -22.22
CA ASN A 155 16.95 -29.57 -21.35
C ASN A 155 17.50 -29.65 -19.93
N LEU A 156 17.66 -30.84 -19.34
CA LEU A 156 18.26 -31.03 -18.04
C LEU A 156 19.75 -30.61 -18.03
N GLU A 157 20.53 -31.02 -19.03
CA GLU A 157 21.93 -30.63 -19.17
C GLU A 157 22.10 -29.12 -19.32
N LEU A 158 21.26 -28.49 -20.16
CA LEU A 158 21.30 -27.04 -20.35
C LEU A 158 20.87 -26.27 -19.10
N PHE A 159 19.86 -26.74 -18.38
CA PHE A 159 19.39 -26.05 -17.16
C PHE A 159 20.43 -26.18 -16.03
N GLU A 160 21.09 -27.34 -15.88
CA GLU A 160 22.22 -27.49 -14.98
C GLU A 160 23.40 -26.59 -15.38
N ALA A 161 23.67 -26.47 -16.67
CA ALA A 161 24.70 -25.55 -17.19
C ALA A 161 24.35 -24.07 -16.94
N MET A 162 23.06 -23.70 -17.00
CA MET A 162 22.60 -22.37 -16.60
C MET A 162 22.91 -22.12 -15.11
N ARG A 163 22.57 -23.06 -14.22
CA ARG A 163 22.90 -22.96 -12.79
C ARG A 163 24.39 -22.89 -12.52
N ALA A 164 25.18 -23.63 -13.30
CA ALA A 164 26.65 -23.63 -13.18
C ALA A 164 27.31 -22.35 -13.76
N GLY A 165 26.52 -21.36 -14.23
CA GLY A 165 27.03 -20.09 -14.75
C GLY A 165 27.74 -20.17 -16.07
N LYS A 166 27.44 -21.16 -16.92
CA LYS A 166 28.09 -21.32 -18.23
C LYS A 166 27.60 -20.36 -19.31
N PHE A 167 26.50 -19.64 -19.04
CA PHE A 167 25.86 -18.74 -19.99
C PHE A 167 25.86 -17.29 -19.51
N ALA A 168 25.84 -16.34 -20.42
CA ALA A 168 25.72 -14.93 -20.13
C ALA A 168 24.26 -14.53 -19.82
N ASP A 169 24.10 -13.34 -19.23
CA ASP A 169 22.78 -12.77 -18.96
C ASP A 169 21.97 -12.64 -20.26
N GLY A 170 20.75 -13.13 -20.24
CA GLY A 170 19.85 -13.10 -21.38
C GLY A 170 20.15 -14.10 -22.51
N GLU A 171 21.22 -14.90 -22.40
CA GLU A 171 21.56 -15.91 -23.41
C GLU A 171 20.61 -17.10 -23.42
N LYS A 172 20.16 -17.52 -22.25
CA LYS A 172 19.21 -18.62 -22.08
C LYS A 172 18.18 -18.33 -21.01
N VAL A 173 16.98 -18.84 -21.21
CA VAL A 173 15.88 -18.82 -20.23
C VAL A 173 15.24 -20.20 -20.16
N LEU A 174 14.62 -20.54 -19.04
CA LEU A 174 13.72 -21.68 -18.96
C LEU A 174 12.28 -21.21 -19.16
N ARG A 175 11.55 -21.86 -20.06
CA ARG A 175 10.15 -21.56 -20.35
C ARG A 175 9.25 -22.74 -19.99
N ALA A 176 8.08 -22.45 -19.43
CA ALA A 176 7.02 -23.44 -19.30
C ALA A 176 6.51 -23.84 -20.70
N LYS A 177 6.20 -25.12 -20.90
CA LYS A 177 5.63 -25.65 -22.14
C LYS A 177 4.14 -25.83 -21.95
N ILE A 178 3.34 -24.85 -22.36
CA ILE A 178 1.90 -24.80 -22.15
C ILE A 178 1.16 -24.74 -23.50
N ASP A 179 0.78 -23.55 -23.95
CA ASP A 179 0.03 -23.37 -25.21
C ASP A 179 0.30 -21.99 -25.82
N MET A 180 1.00 -21.98 -26.94
CA MET A 180 1.32 -20.73 -27.66
C MET A 180 0.10 -20.11 -28.37
N ALA A 181 -1.01 -20.82 -28.50
CA ALA A 181 -2.27 -20.35 -29.07
C ALA A 181 -3.27 -19.86 -27.99
N SER A 182 -2.93 -19.96 -26.71
CA SER A 182 -3.82 -19.54 -25.61
C SER A 182 -4.31 -18.11 -25.79
N PRO A 183 -5.60 -17.80 -25.56
CA PRO A 183 -6.09 -16.42 -25.52
C PRO A 183 -5.46 -15.61 -24.38
N ASN A 184 -5.05 -16.28 -23.30
CA ASN A 184 -4.31 -15.65 -22.20
C ASN A 184 -2.80 -15.64 -22.52
N ILE A 185 -2.25 -14.46 -22.73
CA ILE A 185 -0.83 -14.25 -23.06
C ILE A 185 0.11 -14.86 -22.00
N ASN A 186 -0.30 -14.86 -20.72
CA ASN A 186 0.51 -15.40 -19.63
C ASN A 186 0.66 -16.93 -19.72
N MET A 187 -0.19 -17.61 -20.49
CA MET A 187 -0.14 -19.05 -20.72
C MET A 187 0.65 -19.43 -22.00
N ARG A 188 1.19 -18.44 -22.74
CA ARG A 188 1.95 -18.68 -23.97
C ARG A 188 3.42 -18.95 -23.68
N ASP A 189 3.72 -20.12 -23.18
CA ASP A 189 5.06 -20.58 -22.81
C ASP A 189 5.86 -19.50 -22.05
N PRO A 190 5.40 -19.08 -20.86
CA PRO A 190 6.04 -18.01 -20.10
C PRO A 190 7.46 -18.38 -19.67
N VAL A 191 8.32 -17.37 -19.53
CA VAL A 191 9.65 -17.53 -18.91
C VAL A 191 9.45 -17.77 -17.42
N ILE A 192 10.05 -18.84 -16.89
CA ILE A 192 10.00 -19.21 -15.47
C ILE A 192 11.35 -19.08 -14.77
N TYR A 193 12.48 -19.12 -15.48
CA TYR A 193 13.82 -18.83 -15.00
C TYR A 193 14.63 -18.01 -15.99
N ARG A 194 15.48 -17.14 -15.48
CA ARG A 194 16.44 -16.33 -16.26
C ARG A 194 17.85 -16.44 -15.69
N VAL A 195 18.86 -16.24 -16.53
CA VAL A 195 20.24 -16.02 -16.10
C VAL A 195 20.40 -14.57 -15.70
N ALA A 196 20.96 -14.32 -14.50
CA ALA A 196 21.32 -13.00 -14.02
C ALA A 196 22.53 -13.13 -13.06
N ARG A 197 23.69 -12.62 -13.47
CA ARG A 197 24.93 -12.70 -12.70
C ARG A 197 25.04 -11.51 -11.75
N MET A 198 24.35 -11.61 -10.63
CA MET A 198 24.30 -10.56 -9.62
C MET A 198 24.38 -11.18 -8.23
N THR A 199 25.08 -10.50 -7.32
CA THR A 199 25.11 -10.84 -5.90
C THR A 199 23.74 -10.57 -5.29
N HIS A 200 23.14 -11.57 -4.69
CA HIS A 200 21.85 -11.47 -4.00
C HIS A 200 22.06 -11.11 -2.52
N HIS A 201 21.19 -10.25 -1.96
CA HIS A 201 21.34 -9.72 -0.60
C HIS A 201 21.34 -10.81 0.49
N ASN A 202 20.61 -11.92 0.31
CA ASN A 202 20.54 -13.03 1.25
C ASN A 202 21.44 -14.21 0.86
N THR A 203 21.46 -14.61 -0.42
CA THR A 203 22.13 -15.82 -0.87
C THR A 203 23.53 -15.58 -1.44
N GLY A 204 23.97 -14.30 -1.53
CA GLY A 204 25.26 -13.95 -2.11
C GLY A 204 25.37 -14.40 -3.55
N ASP A 205 26.50 -15.05 -3.89
CA ASP A 205 26.80 -15.53 -5.25
C ASP A 205 26.47 -17.04 -5.45
N LYS A 206 25.65 -17.63 -4.57
CA LYS A 206 25.21 -19.02 -4.67
C LYS A 206 24.42 -19.29 -5.96
N TRP A 207 23.69 -18.31 -6.45
CA TRP A 207 22.82 -18.40 -7.60
C TRP A 207 23.22 -17.42 -8.69
N CYS A 208 23.13 -17.86 -9.95
CA CYS A 208 23.23 -17.02 -11.14
C CYS A 208 22.03 -17.19 -12.09
N ILE A 209 21.03 -17.97 -11.65
CA ILE A 209 19.73 -18.07 -12.27
C ILE A 209 18.66 -17.75 -11.22
N TYR A 210 17.62 -17.05 -11.62
CA TYR A 210 16.57 -16.59 -10.71
C TYR A 210 15.19 -16.92 -11.28
N PRO A 211 14.24 -17.38 -10.46
CA PRO A 211 12.88 -17.62 -10.88
C PRO A 211 12.18 -16.33 -11.25
N MET A 212 11.23 -16.40 -12.16
CA MET A 212 10.31 -15.31 -12.43
C MET A 212 9.17 -15.33 -11.42
N TYR A 213 8.59 -14.17 -11.14
CA TYR A 213 7.50 -13.99 -10.16
C TYR A 213 6.37 -15.02 -10.30
N ASP A 214 5.85 -15.21 -11.52
CA ASP A 214 4.72 -16.11 -11.76
C ASP A 214 5.04 -17.61 -11.51
N PHE A 215 6.32 -17.95 -11.41
CA PHE A 215 6.75 -19.29 -11.04
C PHE A 215 7.08 -19.40 -9.56
N ALA A 216 7.74 -18.40 -8.99
CA ALA A 216 8.15 -18.38 -7.60
C ALA A 216 6.94 -18.30 -6.64
N HIS A 217 6.08 -17.33 -6.88
CA HIS A 217 4.96 -16.99 -5.99
C HIS A 217 4.01 -18.16 -5.66
N PRO A 218 3.50 -18.96 -6.61
CA PRO A 218 2.68 -20.13 -6.30
C PRO A 218 3.43 -21.21 -5.50
N ILE A 219 4.74 -21.38 -5.73
CA ILE A 219 5.57 -22.34 -5.00
C ILE A 219 5.74 -21.87 -3.54
N GLU A 220 6.06 -20.61 -3.35
CA GLU A 220 6.20 -20.00 -2.03
C GLU A 220 4.91 -20.16 -1.21
N ASP A 221 3.78 -19.81 -1.80
CA ASP A 221 2.47 -19.94 -1.15
C ASP A 221 2.19 -21.41 -0.75
N ALA A 222 2.48 -22.35 -1.64
CA ALA A 222 2.28 -23.77 -1.35
C ALA A 222 3.21 -24.32 -0.26
N VAL A 223 4.49 -23.93 -0.29
CA VAL A 223 5.49 -24.36 0.71
C VAL A 223 5.17 -23.80 2.10
N GLU A 224 4.70 -22.57 2.18
CA GLU A 224 4.30 -21.92 3.44
C GLU A 224 2.93 -22.37 3.96
N GLY A 225 2.18 -23.17 3.21
CA GLY A 225 0.84 -23.60 3.61
C GLY A 225 -0.19 -22.48 3.56
N ILE A 226 0.00 -21.49 2.70
CA ILE A 226 -1.00 -20.45 2.45
C ILE A 226 -2.26 -21.09 1.91
N THR A 227 -3.40 -20.81 2.51
CA THR A 227 -4.70 -21.33 2.04
C THR A 227 -5.33 -20.36 1.03
N HIS A 228 -5.41 -19.09 1.40
CA HIS A 228 -6.02 -18.05 0.57
C HIS A 228 -4.99 -16.99 0.19
N SER A 229 -4.54 -17.07 -1.05
CA SER A 229 -3.58 -16.17 -1.68
C SER A 229 -4.30 -14.94 -2.21
N ILE A 230 -4.43 -13.90 -1.37
CA ILE A 230 -5.21 -12.70 -1.69
C ILE A 230 -4.31 -11.65 -2.32
N CYS A 231 -4.67 -11.19 -3.52
CA CYS A 231 -3.89 -10.23 -4.30
C CYS A 231 -4.79 -9.22 -5.03
N THR A 232 -4.19 -8.28 -5.76
CA THR A 232 -4.95 -7.27 -6.52
C THR A 232 -5.37 -7.80 -7.90
N LEU A 233 -6.42 -7.21 -8.50
CA LEU A 233 -6.99 -7.60 -9.81
C LEU A 233 -5.98 -7.60 -10.96
N GLU A 234 -4.85 -6.94 -10.82
CA GLU A 234 -3.79 -6.99 -11.84
C GLU A 234 -3.22 -8.41 -12.05
N PHE A 235 -3.45 -9.32 -11.10
CA PHE A 235 -3.03 -10.72 -11.16
C PHE A 235 -4.14 -11.70 -11.58
N GLU A 236 -5.33 -11.21 -11.92
CA GLU A 236 -6.45 -12.08 -12.34
C GLU A 236 -6.10 -12.91 -13.57
N ASP A 237 -5.48 -12.30 -14.59
CA ASP A 237 -5.01 -13.00 -15.78
C ASP A 237 -3.81 -13.91 -15.53
N HIS A 238 -3.12 -13.77 -14.39
CA HIS A 238 -2.00 -14.61 -13.97
C HIS A 238 -2.47 -15.88 -13.22
N ARG A 239 -3.68 -15.90 -12.66
CA ARG A 239 -4.21 -17.03 -11.88
C ARG A 239 -4.19 -18.36 -12.63
N PRO A 240 -4.51 -18.48 -13.93
CA PRO A 240 -4.38 -19.74 -14.64
C PRO A 240 -2.95 -20.31 -14.66
N LEU A 241 -1.94 -19.44 -14.71
CA LEU A 241 -0.53 -19.84 -14.60
C LEU A 241 -0.17 -20.25 -13.17
N TYR A 242 -0.66 -19.52 -12.16
CA TYR A 242 -0.52 -19.87 -10.76
C TYR A 242 -1.05 -21.29 -10.47
N ASP A 243 -2.29 -21.58 -10.89
CA ASP A 243 -2.92 -22.88 -10.73
C ASP A 243 -2.16 -23.99 -11.51
N TRP A 244 -1.64 -23.65 -12.68
CA TRP A 244 -0.84 -24.57 -13.49
C TRP A 244 0.47 -24.95 -12.78
N VAL A 245 1.19 -23.98 -12.22
CA VAL A 245 2.45 -24.23 -11.50
C VAL A 245 2.21 -25.12 -10.27
N VAL A 246 1.23 -24.79 -9.43
CA VAL A 246 0.89 -25.57 -8.24
C VAL A 246 0.56 -27.02 -8.61
N ARG A 247 -0.27 -27.22 -9.63
CA ARG A 247 -0.69 -28.54 -10.10
C ARG A 247 0.48 -29.34 -10.70
N GLU A 248 1.26 -28.74 -11.58
CA GLU A 248 2.34 -29.44 -12.28
C GLU A 248 3.55 -29.71 -11.38
N CYS A 249 3.77 -28.88 -10.37
CA CYS A 249 4.74 -29.14 -9.31
C CYS A 249 4.26 -30.15 -8.26
N GLU A 250 2.96 -30.54 -8.31
CA GLU A 250 2.35 -31.60 -7.49
C GLU A 250 2.35 -31.28 -5.99
N PHE A 251 1.95 -30.05 -5.63
CA PHE A 251 1.72 -29.72 -4.22
C PHE A 251 0.41 -30.32 -3.73
N GLU A 252 0.44 -30.97 -2.55
CA GLU A 252 -0.71 -31.70 -1.99
C GLU A 252 -1.84 -30.76 -1.54
N ASN A 253 -1.48 -29.60 -0.98
CA ASN A 253 -2.43 -28.61 -0.48
C ASN A 253 -2.33 -27.32 -1.33
N PRO A 254 -3.00 -27.29 -2.49
CA PRO A 254 -2.92 -26.14 -3.39
C PRO A 254 -3.54 -24.89 -2.75
N PRO A 255 -2.81 -23.78 -2.68
CA PRO A 255 -3.39 -22.50 -2.27
C PRO A 255 -4.36 -21.99 -3.32
N ARG A 256 -5.34 -21.18 -2.89
CA ARG A 256 -6.34 -20.56 -3.76
C ARG A 256 -6.08 -19.07 -3.91
N GLN A 257 -5.82 -18.63 -5.15
CA GLN A 257 -5.67 -17.20 -5.44
C GLN A 257 -7.04 -16.53 -5.56
N ILE A 258 -7.21 -15.39 -4.88
CA ILE A 258 -8.43 -14.55 -4.91
C ILE A 258 -8.00 -13.11 -5.13
N GLU A 259 -8.62 -12.40 -6.07
CA GLU A 259 -8.27 -11.03 -6.41
C GLU A 259 -9.33 -10.03 -5.96
N PHE A 260 -8.86 -8.85 -5.54
CA PHE A 260 -9.70 -7.71 -5.15
C PHE A 260 -9.23 -6.41 -5.83
N ALA A 261 -10.12 -5.42 -5.91
CA ALA A 261 -9.82 -4.16 -6.56
C ALA A 261 -8.77 -3.35 -5.80
N LYS A 262 -7.75 -2.90 -6.53
CA LYS A 262 -6.70 -2.00 -6.04
C LYS A 262 -7.30 -0.67 -5.59
N LEU A 263 -6.71 -0.08 -4.56
CA LEU A 263 -7.07 1.26 -4.11
C LEU A 263 -6.45 2.31 -5.03
N TYR A 264 -7.31 3.11 -5.65
CA TYR A 264 -6.93 4.33 -6.36
C TYR A 264 -7.38 5.54 -5.55
N LEU A 265 -6.44 6.43 -5.27
CA LEU A 265 -6.69 7.65 -4.51
C LEU A 265 -6.50 8.86 -5.42
N THR A 266 -7.42 9.81 -5.40
CA THR A 266 -7.32 11.04 -6.18
C THR A 266 -6.20 11.95 -5.68
N ASN A 267 -5.61 12.74 -6.56
CA ASN A 267 -4.63 13.80 -6.24
C ASN A 267 -3.36 13.32 -5.52
N VAL A 268 -2.98 12.04 -5.68
CA VAL A 268 -1.76 11.48 -5.07
C VAL A 268 -0.95 10.68 -6.07
N VAL A 269 0.35 10.61 -5.82
CA VAL A 269 1.29 9.76 -6.55
C VAL A 269 1.61 8.54 -5.71
N THR A 270 1.25 7.35 -6.18
CA THR A 270 1.51 6.07 -5.50
C THR A 270 2.54 5.19 -6.22
N GLY A 271 2.81 5.48 -7.50
CA GLY A 271 3.76 4.70 -8.30
C GLY A 271 5.21 4.87 -7.81
N LYS A 272 5.85 3.78 -7.36
CA LYS A 272 7.22 3.77 -6.84
C LYS A 272 8.22 4.46 -7.78
N ARG A 273 8.07 4.27 -9.10
CA ARG A 273 8.94 4.90 -10.11
C ARG A 273 8.87 6.42 -10.08
N TYR A 274 7.67 6.98 -9.88
CA TYR A 274 7.48 8.43 -9.83
C TYR A 274 7.98 8.99 -8.50
N ILE A 275 7.69 8.32 -7.38
CA ILE A 275 8.18 8.73 -6.05
C ILE A 275 9.71 8.70 -6.03
N LYS A 276 10.33 7.64 -6.54
CA LYS A 276 11.80 7.55 -6.66
C LYS A 276 12.37 8.74 -7.42
N LYS A 277 11.74 9.13 -8.53
CA LYS A 277 12.17 10.29 -9.31
C LYS A 277 12.03 11.59 -8.53
N LEU A 278 10.93 11.79 -7.78
CA LEU A 278 10.75 12.98 -6.96
C LEU A 278 11.84 13.11 -5.88
N VAL A 279 12.27 11.99 -5.30
CA VAL A 279 13.38 11.96 -4.33
C VAL A 279 14.74 12.23 -5.00
N GLU A 280 15.00 11.59 -6.14
CA GLU A 280 16.27 11.75 -6.88
C GLU A 280 16.44 13.18 -7.44
N ASP A 281 15.36 13.81 -7.88
CA ASP A 281 15.32 15.19 -8.38
C ASP A 281 15.32 16.23 -7.24
N GLY A 282 15.31 15.81 -5.96
CA GLY A 282 15.29 16.70 -4.79
C GLY A 282 14.00 17.53 -4.62
N ILE A 283 12.90 17.09 -5.26
CA ILE A 283 11.57 17.76 -5.14
C ILE A 283 10.97 17.47 -3.77
N VAL A 284 11.23 16.29 -3.24
CA VAL A 284 10.87 15.86 -1.88
C VAL A 284 12.12 15.42 -1.14
N ASP A 285 12.14 15.55 0.20
CA ASP A 285 13.32 15.30 1.02
C ASP A 285 13.63 13.80 1.18
N GLY A 286 12.68 12.94 0.93
CA GLY A 286 12.82 11.49 1.05
C GLY A 286 11.50 10.75 0.88
N TRP A 287 11.53 9.44 1.06
CA TRP A 287 10.35 8.59 0.98
C TRP A 287 9.31 8.82 2.08
N ASP A 288 9.71 9.43 3.18
CA ASP A 288 8.88 9.80 4.32
C ASP A 288 8.44 11.27 4.31
N ASP A 289 8.67 11.98 3.21
CA ASP A 289 8.25 13.37 3.06
C ASP A 289 6.73 13.50 3.29
N PRO A 290 6.26 14.41 4.17
CA PRO A 290 4.83 14.55 4.50
C PRO A 290 3.90 14.87 3.33
N ARG A 291 4.45 15.29 2.19
CA ARG A 291 3.71 15.52 0.95
C ARG A 291 3.35 14.22 0.21
N LEU A 292 3.99 13.11 0.55
CA LEU A 292 3.74 11.80 -0.03
C LEU A 292 2.66 11.02 0.74
N VAL A 293 2.26 9.88 0.17
CA VAL A 293 1.30 8.94 0.77
C VAL A 293 1.94 7.58 1.08
N SER A 294 3.26 7.54 1.28
CA SER A 294 3.91 6.40 1.92
C SER A 294 3.39 6.27 3.37
N ILE A 295 3.39 5.07 3.92
CA ILE A 295 2.96 4.86 5.31
C ILE A 295 3.86 5.64 6.26
N ALA A 296 5.16 5.67 6.00
CA ALA A 296 6.12 6.47 6.76
C ALA A 296 5.81 7.99 6.70
N ALA A 297 5.45 8.51 5.52
CA ALA A 297 5.05 9.90 5.34
C ALA A 297 3.74 10.23 6.06
N LEU A 298 2.74 9.38 5.97
CA LEU A 298 1.47 9.55 6.67
C LEU A 298 1.69 9.54 8.19
N ARG A 299 2.51 8.62 8.71
CA ARG A 299 2.88 8.56 10.12
C ARG A 299 3.60 9.83 10.55
N ARG A 300 4.57 10.33 9.79
CA ARG A 300 5.29 11.58 10.05
C ARG A 300 4.35 12.79 10.03
N ARG A 301 3.34 12.80 9.17
CA ARG A 301 2.30 13.83 9.09
C ARG A 301 1.32 13.78 10.27
N GLY A 302 1.30 12.71 11.06
CA GLY A 302 0.45 12.57 12.25
C GLY A 302 -0.77 11.68 12.08
N PHE A 303 -0.88 10.92 10.99
CA PHE A 303 -1.90 9.89 10.85
C PHE A 303 -1.70 8.79 11.90
N THR A 304 -2.80 8.19 12.32
CA THR A 304 -2.82 7.11 13.30
C THR A 304 -3.14 5.78 12.61
N PRO A 305 -2.70 4.64 13.15
CA PRO A 305 -3.11 3.33 12.63
C PRO A 305 -4.63 3.16 12.56
N GLU A 306 -5.34 3.67 13.56
CA GLU A 306 -6.80 3.60 13.63
C GLU A 306 -7.48 4.40 12.52
N SER A 307 -6.93 5.58 12.18
CA SER A 307 -7.46 6.38 11.06
C SER A 307 -7.24 5.70 9.71
N ILE A 308 -6.10 5.03 9.52
CA ILE A 308 -5.83 4.26 8.31
C ILE A 308 -6.75 3.04 8.23
N LYS A 309 -6.97 2.35 9.35
CA LYS A 309 -7.91 1.23 9.42
C LYS A 309 -9.33 1.68 9.08
N MET A 310 -9.80 2.77 9.70
CA MET A 310 -11.12 3.35 9.40
C MET A 310 -11.24 3.67 7.91
N PHE A 311 -10.23 4.27 7.31
CA PHE A 311 -10.21 4.59 5.88
C PHE A 311 -10.33 3.32 5.02
N VAL A 312 -9.55 2.28 5.32
CA VAL A 312 -9.59 0.99 4.59
C VAL A 312 -10.95 0.32 4.72
N ASP A 313 -11.53 0.35 5.92
CA ASP A 313 -12.87 -0.22 6.18
C ASP A 313 -13.96 0.52 5.37
N LEU A 314 -13.90 1.86 5.30
CA LEU A 314 -14.80 2.67 4.48
C LEU A 314 -14.63 2.42 2.97
N CYS A 315 -13.43 2.15 2.50
CA CYS A 315 -13.17 1.78 1.09
C CYS A 315 -13.81 0.45 0.73
N GLY A 316 -13.99 -0.45 1.70
CA GLY A 316 -14.53 -1.78 1.50
C GLY A 316 -13.69 -2.68 0.61
N VAL A 317 -14.19 -3.89 0.36
CA VAL A 317 -13.54 -4.93 -0.46
C VAL A 317 -14.50 -5.35 -1.58
N SER A 318 -14.09 -5.13 -2.82
CA SER A 318 -14.87 -5.50 -4.02
C SER A 318 -13.95 -5.87 -5.18
N LYS A 319 -14.53 -6.40 -6.25
CA LYS A 319 -13.85 -6.60 -7.55
C LYS A 319 -14.00 -5.39 -8.48
N SER A 320 -14.83 -4.40 -8.14
CA SER A 320 -15.01 -3.20 -8.95
C SER A 320 -13.93 -2.18 -8.62
N GLN A 321 -13.19 -1.76 -9.63
CA GLN A 321 -12.23 -0.65 -9.49
C GLN A 321 -12.98 0.65 -9.21
N SER A 322 -12.57 1.35 -8.15
CA SER A 322 -13.11 2.66 -7.80
C SER A 322 -11.97 3.59 -7.41
N SER A 323 -12.14 4.87 -7.70
CA SER A 323 -11.27 5.92 -7.20
C SER A 323 -11.89 6.54 -5.96
N VAL A 324 -11.11 6.65 -4.90
CA VAL A 324 -11.52 7.22 -3.61
C VAL A 324 -10.96 8.63 -3.51
N ASP A 325 -11.77 9.58 -3.05
CA ASP A 325 -11.30 10.94 -2.84
C ASP A 325 -10.32 10.99 -1.65
N TYR A 326 -9.22 11.71 -1.81
CA TYR A 326 -8.24 11.95 -0.75
C TYR A 326 -8.86 12.58 0.51
N ALA A 327 -9.90 13.41 0.34
CA ALA A 327 -10.66 14.01 1.43
C ALA A 327 -11.25 12.96 2.40
N MET A 328 -11.54 11.73 1.94
CA MET A 328 -11.99 10.64 2.82
C MET A 328 -10.88 10.20 3.79
N LEU A 329 -9.63 10.13 3.32
CA LEU A 329 -8.49 9.82 4.18
C LEU A 329 -8.29 10.92 5.26
N GLU A 330 -8.42 12.18 4.85
CA GLU A 330 -8.37 13.32 5.79
C GLU A 330 -9.55 13.35 6.77
N TYR A 331 -10.72 12.94 6.32
CA TYR A 331 -11.89 12.77 7.21
C TYR A 331 -11.59 11.74 8.30
N CYS A 332 -11.03 10.59 7.95
CA CYS A 332 -10.74 9.54 8.92
C CYS A 332 -9.75 9.99 10.02
N ILE A 333 -8.70 10.74 9.66
CA ILE A 333 -7.77 11.24 10.68
C ILE A 333 -8.42 12.33 11.55
N ARG A 334 -9.26 13.20 10.98
CA ARG A 334 -10.01 14.18 11.76
C ARG A 334 -10.93 13.53 12.78
N GLU A 335 -11.70 12.52 12.38
CA GLU A 335 -12.60 11.78 13.27
C GLU A 335 -11.83 11.05 14.38
N ASP A 336 -10.70 10.41 14.06
CA ASP A 336 -9.89 9.73 15.06
C ASP A 336 -9.29 10.70 16.09
N LEU A 337 -8.72 11.81 15.62
CA LEU A 337 -8.10 12.82 16.51
C LEU A 337 -9.13 13.62 17.31
N LYS A 338 -10.34 13.75 16.80
CA LYS A 338 -11.42 14.53 17.38
C LYS A 338 -11.69 14.17 18.85
N LEU A 339 -11.61 12.89 19.19
CA LEU A 339 -11.83 12.40 20.55
C LEU A 339 -10.55 12.21 21.37
N LYS A 340 -9.38 12.12 20.70
CA LYS A 340 -8.14 11.68 21.34
C LYS A 340 -7.17 12.82 21.67
N LYS A 341 -7.28 13.96 20.97
CA LYS A 341 -6.25 15.00 21.05
C LYS A 341 -6.81 16.35 21.48
N PRO A 342 -6.01 17.15 22.20
CA PRO A 342 -6.36 18.53 22.48
C PRO A 342 -6.40 19.33 21.17
N ARG A 343 -7.36 20.27 21.10
CA ARG A 343 -7.54 21.18 19.96
C ARG A 343 -6.93 22.53 20.33
N MET A 344 -5.96 22.95 19.53
CA MET A 344 -5.32 24.24 19.65
C MET A 344 -5.71 25.11 18.46
N MET A 345 -5.88 26.41 18.70
CA MET A 345 -5.96 27.40 17.63
C MET A 345 -4.54 27.79 17.18
N ALA A 346 -4.30 27.81 15.90
CA ALA A 346 -3.10 28.38 15.30
C ALA A 346 -3.52 29.47 14.34
N VAL A 347 -2.88 30.62 14.43
CA VAL A 347 -3.07 31.76 13.52
C VAL A 347 -1.84 31.80 12.60
N LEU A 348 -2.02 31.50 11.32
CA LEU A 348 -0.94 31.35 10.36
C LEU A 348 -0.66 32.64 9.57
N ASP A 349 -1.72 33.42 9.24
CA ASP A 349 -1.65 34.70 8.58
C ASP A 349 -2.34 35.79 9.51
N PRO A 350 -1.60 36.29 10.53
CA PRO A 350 -2.18 37.08 11.59
C PRO A 350 -2.52 38.50 11.13
N VAL A 351 -3.70 38.97 11.57
CA VAL A 351 -4.07 40.37 11.57
C VAL A 351 -4.32 40.80 13.02
N LYS A 352 -3.82 41.95 13.38
CA LYS A 352 -3.98 42.52 14.74
C LYS A 352 -5.43 42.90 14.98
N LEU A 353 -5.99 42.48 16.09
CA LEU A 353 -7.30 42.88 16.59
C LEU A 353 -7.14 43.67 17.89
N VAL A 354 -7.59 44.90 17.92
CA VAL A 354 -7.55 45.77 19.08
C VAL A 354 -8.94 45.89 19.67
N ILE A 355 -9.10 45.58 20.96
CA ILE A 355 -10.34 45.73 21.71
C ILE A 355 -10.32 47.11 22.39
N ASP A 356 -10.91 48.13 21.77
CA ASP A 356 -10.77 49.54 22.18
C ASP A 356 -11.26 49.83 23.59
N ASN A 357 -12.31 49.18 24.05
CA ASN A 357 -12.86 49.30 25.39
C ASN A 357 -12.29 48.33 26.43
N TYR A 358 -11.20 47.59 26.08
CA TYR A 358 -10.49 46.76 27.05
C TYR A 358 -9.36 47.58 27.73
N PRO A 359 -9.19 47.53 29.06
CA PRO A 359 -8.18 48.31 29.76
C PRO A 359 -6.76 48.04 29.25
N GLU A 360 -5.99 49.09 29.05
CA GLU A 360 -4.61 49.03 28.61
C GLU A 360 -3.71 48.36 29.65
N GLY A 361 -2.90 47.39 29.21
CA GLY A 361 -1.97 46.65 30.06
C GLY A 361 -2.61 45.58 30.94
N GLU A 362 -3.92 45.43 30.95
CA GLU A 362 -4.60 44.36 31.68
C GLU A 362 -4.61 43.06 30.86
N ILE A 363 -4.34 41.95 31.54
CA ILE A 363 -4.42 40.59 30.97
C ILE A 363 -5.21 39.72 31.92
N GLU A 364 -6.27 39.12 31.43
CA GLU A 364 -7.00 38.08 32.15
C GLU A 364 -6.73 36.70 31.54
N TYR A 365 -6.98 35.63 32.28
CA TYR A 365 -6.78 34.26 31.86
C TYR A 365 -8.11 33.55 31.83
N LEU A 366 -8.58 33.27 30.59
CA LEU A 366 -9.84 32.58 30.33
C LEU A 366 -9.64 31.07 30.28
N ASP A 367 -10.63 30.33 30.75
CA ASP A 367 -10.62 28.87 30.68
C ASP A 367 -11.07 28.41 29.27
N ALA A 368 -10.20 27.68 28.59
CA ALA A 368 -10.50 27.08 27.32
C ALA A 368 -10.41 25.54 27.40
N PRO A 369 -11.50 24.80 27.15
CA PRO A 369 -11.43 23.34 27.13
C PRO A 369 -10.44 22.87 26.07
N ASN A 370 -9.61 21.89 26.42
CA ASN A 370 -8.66 21.31 25.49
C ASN A 370 -9.35 20.48 24.38
N ASN A 371 -10.54 19.98 24.71
CA ASN A 371 -11.38 19.28 23.75
C ASN A 371 -12.86 19.41 24.16
N LEU A 372 -13.72 19.77 23.23
CA LEU A 372 -15.15 19.98 23.50
C LEU A 372 -15.94 18.66 23.64
N GLU A 373 -15.39 17.56 23.10
CA GLU A 373 -16.06 16.25 23.07
C GLU A 373 -15.44 15.25 24.05
N ASN A 374 -14.31 15.60 24.67
CA ASN A 374 -13.61 14.79 25.66
C ASN A 374 -13.11 15.62 26.83
N GLU A 375 -13.95 15.73 27.84
CA GLU A 375 -13.67 16.51 29.08
C GLU A 375 -12.45 15.97 29.87
N SER A 376 -12.07 14.67 29.65
CA SER A 376 -10.91 14.08 30.34
C SER A 376 -9.58 14.72 29.94
N LEU A 377 -9.53 15.45 28.83
CA LEU A 377 -8.37 16.22 28.39
C LEU A 377 -8.20 17.55 29.12
N GLY A 378 -9.15 17.92 29.99
CA GLY A 378 -9.08 19.10 30.82
C GLY A 378 -9.19 20.42 30.06
N SER A 379 -8.74 21.49 30.69
CA SER A 379 -8.74 22.84 30.11
C SER A 379 -7.38 23.50 30.28
N ARG A 380 -7.18 24.60 29.54
CA ARG A 380 -6.00 25.47 29.65
C ARG A 380 -6.41 26.91 29.87
N LYS A 381 -5.53 27.70 30.49
CA LYS A 381 -5.67 29.13 30.60
C LYS A 381 -5.14 29.82 29.34
N VAL A 382 -5.97 30.62 28.69
CA VAL A 382 -5.62 31.43 27.52
C VAL A 382 -5.60 32.90 27.91
N PRO A 383 -4.49 33.62 27.68
CA PRO A 383 -4.43 35.04 27.98
C PRO A 383 -5.36 35.81 27.03
N PHE A 384 -6.08 36.77 27.60
CA PHE A 384 -6.92 37.71 26.86
C PHE A 384 -6.58 39.14 27.30
N GLY A 385 -6.39 40.03 26.35
CA GLY A 385 -6.04 41.40 26.59
C GLY A 385 -6.54 42.32 25.48
N ARG A 386 -6.12 43.57 25.50
CA ARG A 386 -6.50 44.58 24.53
C ARG A 386 -6.05 44.25 23.11
N GLU A 387 -4.88 43.64 22.96
CA GLU A 387 -4.31 43.27 21.66
C GLU A 387 -4.34 41.77 21.46
N LEU A 388 -4.98 41.35 20.39
CA LEU A 388 -5.13 39.95 19.97
C LEU A 388 -4.75 39.80 18.51
N TYR A 389 -4.73 38.55 18.02
CA TYR A 389 -4.51 38.26 16.63
C TYR A 389 -5.57 37.26 16.15
N ILE A 390 -6.11 37.51 14.96
CA ILE A 390 -7.03 36.60 14.24
C ILE A 390 -6.45 36.24 12.89
N GLU A 391 -6.97 35.20 12.28
CA GLU A 391 -6.63 34.83 10.91
C GLU A 391 -7.14 35.92 9.95
N ARG A 392 -6.35 36.29 8.94
CA ARG A 392 -6.73 37.27 7.91
C ARG A 392 -8.04 36.92 7.23
N GLU A 393 -8.26 35.64 6.96
CA GLU A 393 -9.51 35.14 6.34
C GLU A 393 -10.76 35.31 7.22
N ASP A 394 -10.59 35.56 8.51
CA ASP A 394 -11.68 35.82 9.46
C ASP A 394 -12.21 37.26 9.38
N PHE A 395 -11.62 38.13 8.55
CA PHE A 395 -12.08 39.48 8.31
C PHE A 395 -12.24 39.78 6.80
N MET A 396 -13.34 40.46 6.45
CA MET A 396 -13.58 41.03 5.11
C MET A 396 -14.24 42.40 5.21
N GLU A 397 -13.81 43.35 4.38
CA GLU A 397 -14.44 44.67 4.28
C GLU A 397 -15.85 44.60 3.66
N GLU A 398 -15.92 43.90 2.51
CA GLU A 398 -17.16 43.74 1.72
C GLU A 398 -17.46 42.23 1.59
N PRO A 399 -18.11 41.59 2.60
CA PRO A 399 -18.34 40.16 2.62
C PRO A 399 -19.42 39.74 1.64
N PRO A 400 -19.31 38.56 1.01
CA PRO A 400 -20.36 37.97 0.23
C PRO A 400 -21.54 37.52 1.12
N LYS A 401 -22.69 37.28 0.51
CA LYS A 401 -23.83 36.65 1.21
C LYS A 401 -23.40 35.34 1.86
N LYS A 402 -23.77 35.15 3.13
CA LYS A 402 -23.42 33.97 3.95
C LYS A 402 -21.97 33.96 4.48
N TYR A 403 -21.30 35.10 4.56
CA TYR A 403 -20.08 35.24 5.33
C TYR A 403 -20.41 35.46 6.80
N PHE A 404 -19.98 34.55 7.68
CA PHE A 404 -20.33 34.55 9.12
C PHE A 404 -19.14 34.91 10.02
N ARG A 405 -18.14 35.61 9.47
CA ARG A 405 -16.96 36.07 10.18
C ARG A 405 -17.04 37.60 10.43
N LEU A 406 -15.95 38.19 10.89
CA LEU A 406 -15.90 39.59 11.21
C LEU A 406 -15.87 40.51 9.97
N PHE A 407 -16.68 41.58 10.00
CA PHE A 407 -16.69 42.65 9.00
C PHE A 407 -17.19 43.94 9.62
N PRO A 408 -17.02 45.12 8.99
CA PRO A 408 -17.43 46.40 9.56
C PRO A 408 -18.89 46.41 10.01
N GLY A 409 -19.10 46.78 11.29
CA GLY A 409 -20.43 46.84 11.90
C GLY A 409 -21.02 45.50 12.35
N ASN A 410 -20.36 44.37 12.09
CA ASN A 410 -20.83 43.04 12.51
C ASN A 410 -20.25 42.63 13.88
N GLU A 411 -20.98 41.76 14.55
CA GLU A 411 -20.57 41.13 15.81
C GLU A 411 -20.23 39.68 15.64
N VAL A 412 -19.14 39.22 16.25
CA VAL A 412 -18.76 37.82 16.33
C VAL A 412 -18.39 37.46 17.78
N ARG A 413 -18.52 36.17 18.09
CA ARG A 413 -18.03 35.61 19.34
C ARG A 413 -16.61 35.09 19.17
N LEU A 414 -15.65 35.64 19.90
CA LEU A 414 -14.33 35.04 20.04
C LEU A 414 -14.46 33.75 20.85
N MET A 415 -13.82 32.68 20.41
CA MET A 415 -13.93 31.36 21.04
C MET A 415 -13.46 31.39 22.49
N ASN A 416 -14.31 30.93 23.42
CA ASN A 416 -14.09 30.93 24.87
C ASN A 416 -13.86 32.30 25.47
N ALA A 417 -14.24 33.37 24.78
CA ALA A 417 -14.06 34.75 25.22
C ALA A 417 -15.34 35.59 25.00
N TYR A 418 -15.18 36.80 24.58
CA TYR A 418 -16.23 37.83 24.50
C TYR A 418 -16.84 37.92 23.07
N PHE A 419 -17.98 38.59 23.01
CA PHE A 419 -18.51 39.14 21.77
C PHE A 419 -17.80 40.44 21.43
N VAL A 420 -17.37 40.57 20.18
CA VAL A 420 -16.74 41.79 19.67
C VAL A 420 -17.46 42.27 18.43
N LYS A 421 -17.49 43.62 18.26
CA LYS A 421 -18.06 44.27 17.10
C LYS A 421 -16.96 45.06 16.39
N CYS A 422 -16.79 44.87 15.08
CA CYS A 422 -15.87 45.71 14.33
C CYS A 422 -16.43 47.11 14.17
N VAL A 423 -15.70 48.11 14.66
CA VAL A 423 -16.07 49.52 14.60
C VAL A 423 -15.24 50.26 13.54
N ASP A 424 -13.99 49.84 13.31
CA ASP A 424 -13.06 50.44 12.36
C ASP A 424 -11.95 49.47 11.98
N TYR A 425 -11.15 49.82 10.96
CA TYR A 425 -9.97 49.08 10.56
C TYR A 425 -8.95 49.96 9.86
N GLU A 426 -7.67 49.59 9.92
CA GLU A 426 -6.55 50.30 9.34
C GLU A 426 -5.94 49.50 8.16
N LYS A 427 -5.41 50.24 7.18
CA LYS A 427 -4.72 49.66 6.03
C LYS A 427 -3.32 50.25 5.89
N ASP A 428 -2.44 49.45 5.27
CA ASP A 428 -1.15 49.91 4.78
C ASP A 428 -1.27 50.65 3.43
N GLU A 429 -0.14 51.13 2.92
CA GLU A 429 -0.06 51.86 1.64
C GLU A 429 -0.48 50.96 0.45
N ASP A 430 -0.37 49.66 0.59
CA ASP A 430 -0.75 48.66 -0.44
C ASP A 430 -2.23 48.26 -0.33
N GLY A 431 -2.96 48.77 0.63
CA GLY A 431 -4.38 48.49 0.86
C GLY A 431 -4.65 47.21 1.66
N ASN A 432 -3.64 46.57 2.26
CA ASN A 432 -3.84 45.41 3.13
C ASN A 432 -4.31 45.82 4.52
N ILE A 433 -5.22 45.06 5.09
CA ILE A 433 -5.67 45.24 6.47
C ILE A 433 -4.53 44.96 7.44
N THR A 434 -4.20 45.89 8.31
CA THR A 434 -3.13 45.81 9.31
C THR A 434 -3.66 45.69 10.74
N VAL A 435 -4.73 46.46 11.05
CA VAL A 435 -5.37 46.48 12.36
C VAL A 435 -6.88 46.50 12.21
N ILE A 436 -7.59 45.81 13.10
CA ILE A 436 -9.05 45.81 13.18
C ILE A 436 -9.42 46.30 14.60
N HIS A 437 -10.31 47.27 14.70
CA HIS A 437 -10.80 47.82 15.93
C HIS A 437 -12.19 47.30 16.30
#